data_00abdacf59536ae91bbb779e73596eed
#
_entry.id   00abdacf59536ae91bbb779e73596eed
#
_cell.length_a   1.000
_cell.length_b   1.000
_cell.length_c   1.000
_cell.angle_alpha   90.00
_cell.angle_beta   90.00
_cell.angle_gamma   90.00
#
_symmetry.space_group_name_H-M   'P 1'
#
loop_
_entity.id
_entity.type
_entity.pdbx_description
1 polymer ?
#
loop_
_entity_poly.entity_id
_entity_poly.type
_entity_poly.pdbx_seq_one_letter_code
_entity_poly.pdbx_strand_id
1 'polypeptide(L)'
;MIIGIDHGNKNIKVHSGKVFTSGLVSSSVPFSVNGNYIKYKDKFYALSEERLPYMRDKTLTEDFFILTLFAIASELDNETYVPGMTVNIDLGIGLPPGHFGKQYKAFENYFKHNEYIEFEYASKPFNIYIRSVSAYPQGYAAIMPVFSQIKEYSRCVIIDIGGFSLDYLQLTYGKRECEKKSVKLIPSMIE
;
A
#
# COMPACT_ATOMS: atom_id res chain seq x y z
N MET A 1 -5.79 15.04 -4.50
CA MET A 1 -4.40 14.64 -4.21
C MET A 1 -4.17 13.22 -4.72
N ILE A 2 -2.99 12.92 -5.29
CA ILE A 2 -2.66 11.56 -5.72
C ILE A 2 -1.71 10.96 -4.68
N ILE A 3 -2.01 9.76 -4.19
CA ILE A 3 -1.18 9.03 -3.24
C ILE A 3 -0.93 7.62 -3.78
N GLY A 4 0.33 7.26 -3.95
CA GLY A 4 0.74 5.91 -4.33
C GLY A 4 1.21 5.12 -3.12
N ILE A 5 0.67 3.91 -2.94
CA ILE A 5 0.99 3.04 -1.80
C ILE A 5 1.30 1.62 -2.30
N ASP A 6 2.46 1.12 -1.95
CA ASP A 6 2.83 -0.28 -2.12
C ASP A 6 2.51 -1.05 -0.83
N HIS A 7 1.52 -1.92 -0.91
CA HIS A 7 1.05 -2.74 0.19
C HIS A 7 1.86 -4.06 0.28
N GLY A 8 3.14 -3.97 0.63
CA GLY A 8 3.97 -5.14 0.87
C GLY A 8 3.53 -5.92 2.12
N ASN A 9 3.81 -7.23 2.17
CA ASN A 9 3.60 -8.02 3.41
C ASN A 9 4.66 -7.74 4.48
N LYS A 10 5.78 -7.13 4.10
CA LYS A 10 6.83 -6.71 5.04
C LYS A 10 6.67 -5.26 5.45
N ASN A 11 6.53 -4.37 4.47
CA ASN A 11 6.44 -2.93 4.67
C ASN A 11 5.38 -2.33 3.77
N ILE A 12 4.74 -1.28 4.27
CA ILE A 12 3.99 -0.32 3.48
C ILE A 12 4.99 0.73 3.00
N LYS A 13 4.96 1.06 1.71
CA LYS A 13 5.81 2.10 1.12
C LYS A 13 4.93 3.13 0.45
N VAL A 14 5.19 4.40 0.71
CA VAL A 14 4.44 5.52 0.14
C VAL A 14 5.28 6.21 -0.93
N HIS A 15 4.64 6.77 -1.94
CA HIS A 15 5.31 7.41 -3.07
C HIS A 15 6.27 8.55 -2.66
N SER A 16 6.07 9.16 -1.51
CA SER A 16 6.95 10.17 -0.92
C SER A 16 8.27 9.63 -0.36
N GLY A 17 8.43 8.29 -0.33
CA GLY A 17 9.59 7.61 0.26
C GLY A 17 9.37 7.16 1.70
N LYS A 18 8.23 7.46 2.32
CA LYS A 18 7.91 6.97 3.67
C LYS A 18 7.72 5.46 3.64
N VAL A 19 8.26 4.78 4.65
CA VAL A 19 8.20 3.32 4.80
C VAL A 19 7.93 3.00 6.26
N PHE A 20 7.00 2.08 6.51
CA PHE A 20 6.75 1.54 7.83
C PHE A 20 6.36 0.05 7.75
N THR A 21 6.52 -0.66 8.86
CA THR A 21 6.23 -2.09 8.94
C THR A 21 4.74 -2.37 8.65
N SER A 22 4.44 -3.42 7.90
CA SER A 22 3.07 -3.92 7.73
C SER A 22 2.63 -4.66 9.00
N GLY A 23 2.63 -3.94 10.12
CA GLY A 23 2.28 -4.40 11.45
C GLY A 23 1.25 -3.48 12.08
N LEU A 24 0.25 -4.05 12.73
CA LEU A 24 -0.88 -3.32 13.30
C LEU A 24 -1.31 -3.97 14.61
N VAL A 25 -1.56 -3.15 15.62
CA VAL A 25 -2.24 -3.54 16.85
C VAL A 25 -3.50 -2.71 17.03
N SER A 26 -4.54 -3.30 17.61
CA SER A 26 -5.81 -2.62 17.87
C SER A 26 -6.21 -2.71 19.34
N SER A 27 -6.94 -1.69 19.81
CA SER A 27 -7.44 -1.60 21.19
C SER A 27 -8.81 -0.92 21.20
N SER A 28 -9.63 -1.23 22.20
CA SER A 28 -10.87 -0.49 22.49
C SER A 28 -10.66 0.77 23.31
N VAL A 29 -9.44 0.97 23.85
CA VAL A 29 -9.04 2.15 24.62
C VAL A 29 -7.83 2.81 23.97
N PRO A 30 -7.65 4.13 24.14
CA PRO A 30 -6.49 4.83 23.60
C PRO A 30 -5.17 4.21 24.06
N PHE A 31 -4.19 4.19 23.15
CA PHE A 31 -2.84 3.82 23.52
C PHE A 31 -2.19 4.92 24.38
N SER A 32 -1.50 4.53 25.44
CA SER A 32 -0.81 5.45 26.35
C SER A 32 0.47 6.06 25.76
N VAL A 33 0.85 5.69 24.54
CA VAL A 33 2.09 6.12 23.89
C VAL A 33 1.82 7.34 23.00
N ASN A 34 2.62 8.38 23.19
CA ASN A 34 2.69 9.62 22.43
C ASN A 34 2.09 9.59 21.00
N GLY A 35 0.76 9.72 20.90
CA GLY A 35 0.10 10.38 19.79
C GLY A 35 0.03 9.68 18.43
N ASN A 36 0.85 8.70 18.11
CA ASN A 36 0.91 8.11 16.77
C ASN A 36 -0.06 6.92 16.59
N TYR A 37 -1.32 7.12 16.89
CA TYR A 37 -2.36 6.14 16.64
C TYR A 37 -3.47 6.71 15.74
N ILE A 38 -4.19 5.84 15.09
CA ILE A 38 -5.45 6.17 14.40
C ILE A 38 -6.61 5.75 15.30
N LYS A 39 -7.59 6.64 15.43
CA LYS A 39 -8.92 6.28 15.88
C LYS A 39 -9.83 6.26 14.66
N TYR A 40 -10.39 5.09 14.38
CA TYR A 40 -11.31 4.88 13.29
C TYR A 40 -12.51 4.06 13.77
N LYS A 41 -13.72 4.58 13.58
CA LYS A 41 -14.93 4.07 14.22
C LYS A 41 -14.71 4.04 15.76
N ASP A 42 -15.01 2.95 16.42
CA ASP A 42 -14.89 2.79 17.88
C ASP A 42 -13.60 2.09 18.32
N LYS A 43 -12.57 2.09 17.48
CA LYS A 43 -11.30 1.41 17.76
C LYS A 43 -10.09 2.32 17.56
N PHE A 44 -9.08 2.03 18.34
CA PHE A 44 -7.76 2.64 18.24
C PHE A 44 -6.79 1.66 17.60
N TYR A 45 -5.93 2.15 16.71
CA TYR A 45 -4.95 1.35 15.98
C TYR A 45 -3.59 2.04 16.08
N ALA A 46 -2.55 1.25 16.32
CA ALA A 46 -1.17 1.72 16.30
C ALA A 46 -0.32 0.83 15.39
N LEU A 47 0.70 1.43 14.76
CA LEU A 47 1.69 0.67 14.01
C LEU A 47 2.49 -0.21 14.97
N SER A 48 2.84 -1.42 14.54
CA SER A 48 3.63 -2.40 15.26
C SER A 48 4.87 -2.77 14.47
N GLU A 49 5.98 -3.01 15.18
CA GLU A 49 7.18 -3.62 14.58
C GLU A 49 6.94 -5.10 14.25
N GLU A 50 6.01 -5.75 14.95
CA GLU A 50 5.58 -7.10 14.62
C GLU A 50 4.67 -7.08 13.40
N ARG A 51 5.08 -7.81 12.36
CA ARG A 51 4.36 -7.87 11.08
C ARG A 51 3.08 -8.67 11.19
N LEU A 52 2.06 -8.24 10.45
CA LEU A 52 0.89 -9.07 10.19
C LEU A 52 1.32 -10.42 9.56
N PRO A 53 0.61 -11.50 9.86
CA PRO A 53 0.81 -12.77 9.18
C PRO A 53 0.75 -12.62 7.66
N TYR A 54 1.52 -13.43 6.94
CA TYR A 54 1.47 -13.41 5.48
C TYR A 54 0.04 -13.60 4.98
N MET A 55 -0.47 -12.64 4.25
CA MET A 55 -1.79 -12.69 3.62
C MET A 55 -1.66 -12.69 2.10
N ARG A 56 -2.18 -13.77 1.50
CA ARG A 56 -2.28 -13.87 0.04
C ARG A 56 -3.39 -12.96 -0.50
N ASP A 57 -4.46 -12.82 0.23
CA ASP A 57 -5.58 -11.93 -0.07
C ASP A 57 -5.71 -10.90 1.07
N LYS A 58 -5.34 -9.68 0.77
CA LYS A 58 -5.30 -8.56 1.73
C LYS A 58 -6.66 -7.91 1.95
N THR A 59 -7.68 -8.37 1.25
CA THR A 59 -9.05 -7.85 1.38
C THR A 59 -9.88 -8.56 2.43
N LEU A 60 -9.33 -9.62 3.06
CA LEU A 60 -10.04 -10.44 4.02
C LEU A 60 -10.25 -9.77 5.39
N THR A 61 -9.42 -8.79 5.74
CA THR A 61 -9.49 -8.03 7.00
C THR A 61 -9.43 -6.54 6.71
N GLU A 62 -9.75 -5.68 7.69
CA GLU A 62 -9.61 -4.22 7.56
C GLU A 62 -8.15 -3.75 7.75
N ASP A 63 -7.20 -4.64 8.07
CA ASP A 63 -5.85 -4.24 8.47
C ASP A 63 -5.13 -3.41 7.40
N PHE A 64 -5.18 -3.83 6.14
CA PHE A 64 -4.54 -3.08 5.06
C PHE A 64 -5.24 -1.76 4.74
N PHE A 65 -6.54 -1.67 5.00
CA PHE A 65 -7.26 -0.40 4.93
C PHE A 65 -6.77 0.57 6.02
N ILE A 66 -6.64 0.10 7.26
CA ILE A 66 -6.13 0.91 8.37
C ILE A 66 -4.67 1.33 8.11
N LEU A 67 -3.82 0.42 7.63
CA LEU A 67 -2.44 0.78 7.22
C LEU A 67 -2.43 1.84 6.10
N THR A 68 -3.43 1.82 5.22
CA THR A 68 -3.62 2.87 4.20
C THR A 68 -4.00 4.20 4.83
N LEU A 69 -4.85 4.21 5.86
CA LEU A 69 -5.16 5.45 6.59
C LEU A 69 -3.90 6.04 7.26
N PHE A 70 -3.00 5.21 7.82
CA PHE A 70 -1.70 5.68 8.32
C PHE A 70 -0.86 6.32 7.21
N ALA A 71 -0.78 5.68 6.04
CA ALA A 71 -0.05 6.24 4.90
C ALA A 71 -0.65 7.58 4.47
N ILE A 72 -1.97 7.66 4.32
CA ILE A 72 -2.68 8.88 3.94
C ILE A 72 -2.48 9.98 4.99
N ALA A 73 -2.67 9.65 6.27
CA ALA A 73 -2.49 10.62 7.37
C ALA A 73 -1.06 11.18 7.36
N SER A 74 -0.06 10.32 7.17
CA SER A 74 1.33 10.75 7.12
C SER A 74 1.64 11.71 5.97
N GLU A 75 0.90 11.62 4.85
CA GLU A 75 1.03 12.56 3.72
C GLU A 75 0.27 13.87 3.96
N LEU A 76 -0.83 13.79 4.69
CA LEU A 76 -1.66 14.95 5.01
C LEU A 76 -1.22 15.69 6.27
N ASP A 77 -0.51 15.03 7.19
CA ASP A 77 -0.04 15.63 8.44
C ASP A 77 1.12 16.58 8.19
N ASN A 78 0.83 17.63 7.46
CA ASN A 78 1.73 18.74 7.14
C ASN A 78 1.03 20.08 7.44
N GLU A 79 1.77 21.16 7.32
CA GLU A 79 1.27 22.51 7.61
C GLU A 79 0.10 22.97 6.71
N THR A 80 -0.16 22.27 5.60
CA THR A 80 -1.20 22.63 4.63
C THR A 80 -2.55 22.01 4.92
N TYR A 81 -2.61 20.98 5.77
CA TYR A 81 -3.88 20.36 6.16
C TYR A 81 -4.54 21.14 7.30
N VAL A 82 -5.78 21.57 7.07
CA VAL A 82 -6.60 22.26 8.07
C VAL A 82 -7.69 21.31 8.56
N PRO A 83 -7.84 21.10 9.90
CA PRO A 83 -8.93 20.28 10.44
C PRO A 83 -10.31 20.77 9.96
N GLY A 84 -11.15 19.83 9.57
CA GLY A 84 -12.48 20.11 9.00
C GLY A 84 -12.48 20.23 7.47
N MET A 85 -11.32 20.28 6.82
CA MET A 85 -11.22 20.23 5.36
C MET A 85 -11.36 18.79 4.86
N THR A 86 -12.19 18.58 3.85
CA THR A 86 -12.26 17.28 3.14
C THR A 86 -11.23 17.22 2.04
N VAL A 87 -10.43 16.16 2.05
CA VAL A 87 -9.41 15.92 1.01
C VAL A 87 -9.86 14.82 0.06
N ASN A 88 -9.96 15.14 -1.23
CA ASN A 88 -10.22 14.17 -2.29
C ASN A 88 -8.91 13.46 -2.67
N ILE A 89 -8.91 12.11 -2.61
CA ILE A 89 -7.75 11.28 -2.86
C ILE A 89 -7.97 10.40 -4.09
N ASP A 90 -7.01 10.40 -4.99
CA ASP A 90 -6.84 9.39 -6.03
C ASP A 90 -5.76 8.43 -5.57
N LEU A 91 -6.14 7.19 -5.29
CA LEU A 91 -5.26 6.19 -4.68
C LEU A 91 -4.67 5.26 -5.73
N GLY A 92 -3.35 5.24 -5.84
CA GLY A 92 -2.59 4.23 -6.60
C GLY A 92 -2.12 3.12 -5.67
N ILE A 93 -2.45 1.86 -5.97
CA ILE A 93 -2.12 0.72 -5.11
C ILE A 93 -1.33 -0.34 -5.85
N GLY A 94 -0.34 -0.95 -5.18
CA GLY A 94 0.52 -1.98 -5.73
C GLY A 94 0.05 -3.39 -5.39
N LEU A 95 -0.03 -4.27 -6.39
CA LEU A 95 -0.27 -5.70 -6.22
C LEU A 95 0.87 -6.54 -6.80
N PRO A 96 1.25 -7.66 -6.15
CA PRO A 96 2.21 -8.59 -6.74
C PRO A 96 1.79 -9.02 -8.15
N PRO A 97 2.70 -9.09 -9.13
CA PRO A 97 2.38 -9.43 -10.52
C PRO A 97 1.60 -10.74 -10.65
N GLY A 98 1.94 -11.74 -9.83
CA GLY A 98 1.28 -13.04 -9.81
C GLY A 98 -0.20 -13.00 -9.40
N HIS A 99 -0.60 -12.01 -8.61
CA HIS A 99 -1.96 -11.84 -8.09
C HIS A 99 -2.79 -10.83 -8.91
N PHE A 100 -2.12 -9.92 -9.60
CA PHE A 100 -2.75 -8.78 -10.27
C PHE A 100 -3.94 -9.18 -11.15
N GLY A 101 -3.77 -10.13 -12.06
CA GLY A 101 -4.81 -10.49 -13.03
C GLY A 101 -6.11 -11.05 -12.42
N LYS A 102 -6.05 -11.59 -11.20
CA LYS A 102 -7.21 -12.18 -10.53
C LYS A 102 -7.79 -11.30 -9.44
N GLN A 103 -6.99 -10.46 -8.81
CA GLN A 103 -7.37 -9.77 -7.57
C GLN A 103 -7.48 -8.25 -7.72
N TYR A 104 -7.02 -7.64 -8.84
CA TYR A 104 -6.95 -6.18 -8.93
C TYR A 104 -8.30 -5.50 -8.70
N LYS A 105 -9.40 -6.01 -9.29
CA LYS A 105 -10.72 -5.42 -9.10
C LYS A 105 -11.23 -5.53 -7.66
N ALA A 106 -11.02 -6.69 -7.03
CA ALA A 106 -11.40 -6.89 -5.62
C ALA A 106 -10.58 -5.96 -4.72
N PHE A 107 -9.29 -5.79 -5.03
CA PHE A 107 -8.40 -4.92 -4.27
C PHE A 107 -8.73 -3.43 -4.47
N GLU A 108 -9.08 -3.01 -5.68
CA GLU A 108 -9.60 -1.65 -5.92
C GLU A 108 -10.89 -1.39 -5.15
N ASN A 109 -11.83 -2.33 -5.19
CA ASN A 109 -13.12 -2.21 -4.49
C ASN A 109 -12.96 -2.20 -2.96
N TYR A 110 -11.97 -2.90 -2.43
CA TYR A 110 -11.67 -2.92 -1.00
C TYR A 110 -11.32 -1.53 -0.44
N PHE A 111 -10.61 -0.71 -1.21
CA PHE A 111 -10.28 0.67 -0.81
C PHE A 111 -11.32 1.69 -1.26
N LYS A 112 -12.21 1.35 -2.18
CA LYS A 112 -13.20 2.27 -2.71
C LYS A 112 -14.40 2.35 -1.77
N HIS A 113 -14.48 3.45 -1.03
CA HIS A 113 -15.63 3.79 -0.22
C HIS A 113 -16.48 4.82 -0.96
N ASN A 114 -17.82 4.64 -0.94
CA ASN A 114 -18.77 5.58 -1.56
C ASN A 114 -19.20 6.69 -0.60
N GLU A 115 -18.52 6.83 0.52
CA GLU A 115 -18.79 7.78 1.59
C GLU A 115 -17.49 8.45 2.06
N TYR A 116 -17.63 9.53 2.81
CA TYR A 116 -16.51 10.18 3.48
C TYR A 116 -15.97 9.30 4.58
N ILE A 117 -14.65 9.27 4.71
CA ILE A 117 -13.94 8.51 5.73
C ILE A 117 -13.42 9.51 6.76
N GLU A 118 -14.01 9.45 7.94
CA GLU A 118 -13.59 10.26 9.08
C GLU A 118 -12.76 9.42 10.04
N PHE A 119 -11.61 9.93 10.43
CA PHE A 119 -10.72 9.30 11.39
C PHE A 119 -9.87 10.35 12.11
N GLU A 120 -9.28 9.97 13.24
CA GLU A 120 -8.30 10.80 13.94
C GLU A 120 -6.91 10.17 13.80
N TYR A 121 -5.89 10.98 13.55
CA TYR A 121 -4.49 10.57 13.62
C TYR A 121 -3.73 11.56 14.50
N ALA A 122 -2.99 11.06 15.50
CA ALA A 122 -2.30 11.89 16.47
C ALA A 122 -3.21 12.97 17.10
N SER A 123 -4.46 12.61 17.43
CA SER A 123 -5.51 13.49 17.96
C SER A 123 -5.96 14.62 17.00
N LYS A 124 -5.54 14.61 15.75
CA LYS A 124 -6.02 15.51 14.71
C LYS A 124 -7.12 14.81 13.90
N PRO A 125 -8.28 15.43 13.70
CA PRO A 125 -9.34 14.87 12.87
C PRO A 125 -9.00 15.03 11.39
N PHE A 126 -9.22 13.96 10.63
CA PHE A 126 -9.09 13.91 9.17
C PHE A 126 -10.42 13.52 8.56
N ASN A 127 -10.76 14.16 7.44
CA ASN A 127 -11.89 13.81 6.62
C ASN A 127 -11.42 13.66 5.17
N ILE A 128 -11.56 12.46 4.62
CA ILE A 128 -11.11 12.15 3.27
C ILE A 128 -12.23 11.54 2.43
N TYR A 129 -12.13 11.70 1.13
CA TYR A 129 -12.95 11.00 0.16
C TYR A 129 -12.07 10.33 -0.88
N ILE A 130 -12.10 9.00 -0.96
CA ILE A 130 -11.35 8.24 -1.97
C ILE A 130 -12.15 8.27 -3.28
N ARG A 131 -11.80 9.21 -4.14
CA ARG A 131 -12.47 9.48 -5.41
C ARG A 131 -12.24 8.38 -6.43
N SER A 132 -11.02 7.89 -6.51
CA SER A 132 -10.62 6.81 -7.41
C SER A 132 -9.57 5.92 -6.79
N VAL A 133 -9.60 4.64 -7.17
CA VAL A 133 -8.57 3.65 -6.82
C VAL A 133 -8.11 2.98 -8.10
N SER A 134 -6.80 2.91 -8.31
CA SER A 134 -6.19 2.25 -9.45
C SER A 134 -5.10 1.29 -9.00
N ALA A 135 -5.24 0.02 -9.32
CA ALA A 135 -4.26 -1.00 -8.99
C ALA A 135 -3.21 -1.16 -10.10
N TYR A 136 -1.96 -1.29 -9.70
CA TYR A 136 -0.81 -1.49 -10.60
C TYR A 136 -0.01 -2.73 -10.19
N PRO A 137 0.58 -3.46 -11.15
CA PRO A 137 1.52 -4.52 -10.81
C PRO A 137 2.77 -3.92 -10.15
N GLN A 138 3.14 -4.43 -8.99
CA GLN A 138 4.43 -4.11 -8.35
C GLN A 138 5.58 -4.41 -9.30
N GLY A 139 6.70 -3.71 -9.18
CA GLY A 139 7.80 -3.79 -10.14
C GLY A 139 7.54 -2.99 -11.43
N TYR A 140 6.36 -3.10 -12.04
CA TYR A 140 6.05 -2.32 -13.24
C TYR A 140 5.97 -0.81 -12.96
N ALA A 141 5.37 -0.42 -11.86
CA ALA A 141 5.32 0.99 -11.45
C ALA A 141 6.73 1.52 -11.13
N ALA A 142 7.60 0.70 -10.54
CA ALA A 142 8.96 1.08 -10.17
C ALA A 142 9.85 1.40 -11.38
N ILE A 143 9.56 0.87 -12.57
CA ILE A 143 10.36 1.12 -13.78
C ILE A 143 9.91 2.35 -14.58
N MET A 144 8.77 2.95 -14.25
CA MET A 144 8.23 4.08 -15.01
C MET A 144 9.25 5.24 -15.18
N PRO A 145 10.05 5.62 -14.17
CA PRO A 145 11.05 6.67 -14.34
C PRO A 145 12.13 6.38 -15.40
N VAL A 146 12.42 5.08 -15.62
CA VAL A 146 13.45 4.63 -16.60
C VAL A 146 12.82 3.92 -17.81
N PHE A 147 11.51 4.00 -17.96
CA PHE A 147 10.77 3.26 -18.99
C PHE A 147 11.21 3.59 -20.41
N SER A 148 11.55 4.86 -20.67
CA SER A 148 12.07 5.30 -21.97
C SER A 148 13.33 4.55 -22.41
N GLN A 149 14.17 4.18 -21.46
CA GLN A 149 15.39 3.39 -21.71
C GLN A 149 15.07 1.89 -21.85
N ILE A 150 14.20 1.39 -20.98
CA ILE A 150 13.86 -0.05 -20.94
C ILE A 150 13.12 -0.51 -22.20
N LYS A 151 12.26 0.32 -22.78
CA LYS A 151 11.49 -0.01 -23.99
C LYS A 151 12.35 -0.27 -25.23
N GLU A 152 13.59 0.23 -25.25
CA GLU A 152 14.54 0.02 -26.36
C GLU A 152 15.15 -1.40 -26.36
N TYR A 153 15.10 -2.10 -25.24
CA TYR A 153 15.62 -3.47 -25.15
C TYR A 153 14.59 -4.48 -25.64
N SER A 154 15.06 -5.46 -26.43
CA SER A 154 14.20 -6.55 -26.92
C SER A 154 13.63 -7.37 -25.77
N ARG A 155 14.39 -7.55 -24.69
CA ARG A 155 13.95 -8.21 -23.45
C ARG A 155 14.51 -7.51 -22.23
N CYS A 156 13.67 -7.35 -21.20
CA CYS A 156 14.06 -6.85 -19.90
C CYS A 156 13.38 -7.70 -18.82
N VAL A 157 14.09 -8.00 -17.75
CA VAL A 157 13.55 -8.68 -16.56
C VAL A 157 13.68 -7.74 -15.38
N ILE A 158 12.57 -7.54 -14.70
CA ILE A 158 12.50 -6.78 -13.45
C ILE A 158 12.40 -7.79 -12.33
N ILE A 159 13.28 -7.69 -11.34
CA ILE A 159 13.31 -8.55 -10.17
C ILE A 159 12.98 -7.69 -8.96
N ASP A 160 11.88 -8.03 -8.28
CA ASP A 160 11.46 -7.40 -7.03
C ASP A 160 11.68 -8.37 -5.87
N ILE A 161 12.63 -8.03 -4.99
CA ILE A 161 12.99 -8.83 -3.82
C ILE A 161 12.19 -8.32 -2.63
N GLY A 162 11.09 -8.99 -2.35
CA GLY A 162 10.22 -8.69 -1.21
C GLY A 162 10.68 -9.37 0.09
N GLY A 163 9.92 -9.16 1.17
CA GLY A 163 10.22 -9.80 2.46
C GLY A 163 9.82 -11.28 2.56
N PHE A 164 8.94 -11.76 1.68
CA PHE A 164 8.41 -13.15 1.68
C PHE A 164 8.42 -13.79 0.31
N SER A 165 8.59 -13.00 -0.75
CA SER A 165 8.57 -13.47 -2.13
C SER A 165 9.61 -12.74 -2.95
N LEU A 166 10.04 -13.40 -4.01
CA LEU A 166 10.76 -12.83 -5.12
C LEU A 166 9.78 -12.81 -6.29
N ASP A 167 9.45 -11.61 -6.74
CA ASP A 167 8.59 -11.42 -7.90
C ASP A 167 9.43 -11.00 -9.09
N TYR A 168 9.11 -11.52 -10.28
CA TYR A 168 9.74 -11.04 -11.49
C TYR A 168 8.74 -10.76 -12.59
N LEU A 169 9.05 -9.77 -13.41
CA LEU A 169 8.25 -9.34 -14.53
C LEU A 169 9.15 -9.28 -15.77
N GLN A 170 8.75 -9.97 -16.82
CA GLN A 170 9.42 -9.90 -18.12
C GLN A 170 8.71 -8.89 -19.02
N LEU A 171 9.50 -8.07 -19.68
CA LEU A 171 9.05 -7.13 -20.71
C LEU A 171 9.73 -7.47 -22.04
N THR A 172 8.99 -7.34 -23.12
CA THR A 172 9.51 -7.44 -24.49
C THR A 172 9.19 -6.11 -25.20
N TYR A 173 10.22 -5.36 -25.60
CA TYR A 173 10.09 -4.00 -26.14
C TYR A 173 9.18 -3.10 -25.29
N GLY A 174 9.40 -3.10 -23.98
CA GLY A 174 8.61 -2.35 -23.00
C GLY A 174 7.18 -2.88 -22.79
N LYS A 175 6.74 -3.87 -23.54
CA LYS A 175 5.42 -4.50 -23.35
C LYS A 175 5.51 -5.65 -22.38
N ARG A 176 4.57 -5.71 -21.45
CA ARG A 176 4.49 -6.78 -20.46
C ARG A 176 4.10 -8.09 -21.13
N GLU A 177 4.91 -9.13 -20.94
CA GLU A 177 4.52 -10.49 -21.29
C GLU A 177 3.59 -11.07 -20.22
N CYS A 178 2.64 -11.92 -20.68
CA CYS A 178 1.59 -12.45 -19.78
C CYS A 178 2.11 -13.53 -18.81
N GLU A 179 3.34 -13.97 -18.90
CA GLU A 179 3.89 -14.97 -18.00
C GLU A 179 4.30 -14.37 -16.67
N LYS A 180 3.57 -14.77 -15.64
CA LYS A 180 3.68 -14.32 -14.26
C LYS A 180 4.31 -15.44 -13.45
N LYS A 181 5.45 -15.22 -12.85
CA LYS A 181 6.00 -16.16 -11.89
C LYS A 181 6.39 -15.39 -10.64
N SER A 182 5.77 -15.75 -9.51
CA SER A 182 6.21 -15.39 -8.16
C SER A 182 6.81 -16.64 -7.55
N VAL A 183 8.01 -16.53 -7.02
CA VAL A 183 8.65 -17.61 -6.26
C VAL A 183 8.60 -17.21 -4.79
N LYS A 184 8.03 -18.08 -3.96
CA LYS A 184 8.03 -17.87 -2.51
C LYS A 184 9.47 -18.06 -2.00
N LEU A 185 10.03 -17.05 -1.35
CA LEU A 185 11.31 -17.17 -0.67
C LEU A 185 11.16 -18.11 0.54
N ILE A 186 12.07 -19.04 0.67
CA ILE A 186 12.17 -19.91 1.84
C ILE A 186 12.84 -19.07 2.95
N PRO A 187 12.39 -19.09 4.22
CA PRO A 187 12.95 -18.28 5.30
C PRO A 187 14.47 -18.37 5.47
N SER A 188 15.07 -19.49 5.13
CA SER A 188 16.52 -19.72 5.18
C SER A 188 17.34 -18.96 4.12
N MET A 189 16.71 -18.20 3.24
CA MET A 189 17.39 -17.38 2.23
C MET A 189 17.46 -15.89 2.61
N ILE A 190 17.07 -15.53 3.83
CA ILE A 190 16.93 -14.14 4.28
C ILE A 190 17.87 -13.82 5.47
N GLU A 191 18.82 -14.70 5.79
CA GLU A 191 19.89 -14.41 6.75
C GLU A 191 21.02 -13.59 6.12
#